data_b0b371968ada9510d909bfb5bdb57a07
#
_entry.id   b0b371968ada9510d909bfb5bdb57a07
#
_cell.length_a   1.000
_cell.length_b   1.000
_cell.length_c   1.000
_cell.angle_alpha   90.00
_cell.angle_beta   90.00
_cell.angle_gamma   90.00
#
_symmetry.space_group_name_H-M   'P 1'
#
loop_
_entity.id
_entity.type
_entity.pdbx_description
1 polymer ?
#
loop_
_entity_poly.entity_id
_entity_poly.type
_entity_poly.pdbx_seq_one_letter_code
_entity_poly.pdbx_strand_id
1 'polypeptide(L)'
;MSIKHKILILVLILIATQVHAQLIPNLGGQRTGTSSLQFLKIGADARATGMGEAFIAVSDDFSALQYNPAGLVLNKDNGLSFTHTAWFADSRIEHLGGVYHFGGNNAVGLSVTSFRTEDMKVTTEFQPNGTGNYFRFSDLAVGLSYARQFTDQFSFGITVKYVEETMGELKMRTVLGDLATFYKTGLGTTRFAVVIANFGAQVSPSGSVDLIGGRTASEFQKFPPPTLFKIGFAFEPWMNQ
;
A
#
# COMPACT_ATOMS: atom_id res chain seq x y z
N MET A 1 -22.28 36.81 -17.77
CA MET A 1 -21.30 35.76 -18.13
C MET A 1 -21.13 35.77 -19.64
N SER A 2 -19.94 36.09 -20.13
CA SER A 2 -19.62 36.24 -21.57
C SER A 2 -19.82 34.90 -22.30
N ILE A 3 -20.23 34.95 -23.58
CA ILE A 3 -20.40 33.78 -24.46
C ILE A 3 -19.13 32.90 -24.44
N LYS A 4 -17.93 33.49 -24.35
CA LYS A 4 -16.65 32.81 -24.23
C LYS A 4 -16.57 31.87 -23.01
N HIS A 5 -17.10 32.29 -21.88
CA HIS A 5 -17.12 31.45 -20.66
C HIS A 5 -18.12 30.29 -20.76
N LYS A 6 -19.26 30.49 -21.45
CA LYS A 6 -20.23 29.41 -21.72
C LYS A 6 -19.65 28.35 -22.64
N ILE A 7 -18.91 28.77 -23.69
CA ILE A 7 -18.25 27.86 -24.62
C ILE A 7 -17.12 27.09 -23.90
N LEU A 8 -16.34 27.76 -23.07
CA LEU A 8 -15.27 27.11 -22.29
C LEU A 8 -15.81 26.02 -21.33
N ILE A 9 -16.92 26.32 -20.65
CA ILE A 9 -17.58 25.34 -19.77
C ILE A 9 -18.14 24.16 -20.57
N LEU A 10 -18.74 24.43 -21.74
CA LEU A 10 -19.26 23.37 -22.61
C LEU A 10 -18.15 22.46 -23.14
N VAL A 11 -17.00 23.01 -23.51
CA VAL A 11 -15.81 22.26 -23.97
C VAL A 11 -15.23 21.43 -22.82
N LEU A 12 -15.14 21.98 -21.59
CA LEU A 12 -14.71 21.24 -20.40
C LEU A 12 -15.64 20.08 -20.06
N ILE A 13 -16.95 20.25 -20.19
CA ILE A 13 -17.93 19.18 -19.98
C ILE A 13 -17.80 18.10 -21.06
N LEU A 14 -17.58 18.47 -22.32
CA LEU A 14 -17.39 17.55 -23.44
C LEU A 14 -16.08 16.73 -23.31
N ILE A 15 -15.02 17.32 -22.80
CA ILE A 15 -13.75 16.62 -22.51
C ILE A 15 -13.92 15.66 -21.32
N ALA A 16 -14.70 16.05 -20.31
CA ALA A 16 -14.97 15.19 -19.13
C ALA A 16 -15.76 13.91 -19.50
N THR A 17 -16.59 13.93 -20.53
CA THR A 17 -17.35 12.74 -20.99
C THR A 17 -16.49 11.70 -21.73
N GLN A 18 -15.29 12.06 -22.18
CA GLN A 18 -14.36 11.13 -22.85
C GLN A 18 -13.43 10.39 -21.87
N VAL A 19 -13.42 10.79 -20.61
CA VAL A 19 -12.65 10.07 -19.57
C VAL A 19 -13.48 8.86 -19.15
N HIS A 20 -13.35 7.75 -19.86
CA HIS A 20 -13.70 6.43 -19.36
C HIS A 20 -12.68 6.03 -18.28
N ALA A 21 -12.56 6.84 -17.24
CA ALA A 21 -11.85 6.46 -16.07
C ALA A 21 -12.68 5.39 -15.35
N GLN A 22 -12.33 4.13 -15.54
CA GLN A 22 -12.67 3.09 -14.57
C GLN A 22 -11.87 3.37 -13.28
N LEU A 23 -12.20 4.48 -12.63
CA LEU A 23 -11.62 4.91 -11.34
C LEU A 23 -11.99 3.96 -10.20
N ILE A 24 -13.05 3.17 -10.40
CA ILE A 24 -13.43 2.12 -9.47
C ILE A 24 -13.08 0.80 -10.15
N PRO A 25 -12.01 0.10 -9.72
CA PRO A 25 -11.79 -1.27 -10.16
C PRO A 25 -13.06 -2.05 -9.92
N ASN A 26 -13.48 -2.86 -10.89
CA ASN A 26 -14.61 -3.76 -10.72
C ASN A 26 -14.43 -4.53 -9.40
N LEU A 27 -15.22 -4.17 -8.37
CA LEU A 27 -15.21 -4.84 -7.06
C LEU A 27 -15.82 -6.25 -7.12
N GLY A 28 -16.14 -6.73 -8.32
CA GLY A 28 -16.73 -8.04 -8.55
C GLY A 28 -15.70 -9.19 -8.50
N GLY A 29 -16.10 -10.31 -7.97
CA GLY A 29 -15.37 -11.52 -7.59
C GLY A 29 -14.45 -12.21 -8.63
N GLN A 30 -14.25 -11.64 -9.82
CA GLN A 30 -13.33 -12.16 -10.84
C GLN A 30 -11.85 -11.87 -10.55
N ARG A 31 -11.53 -11.08 -9.51
CA ARG A 31 -10.16 -10.70 -9.16
C ARG A 31 -9.65 -11.33 -7.86
N THR A 32 -10.42 -12.20 -7.24
CA THR A 32 -10.00 -12.89 -6.02
C THR A 32 -8.85 -13.84 -6.35
N GLY A 33 -7.70 -13.64 -5.70
CA GLY A 33 -6.51 -14.48 -5.90
C GLY A 33 -5.68 -14.16 -7.15
N THR A 34 -6.03 -13.12 -7.94
CA THR A 34 -5.32 -12.78 -9.19
C THR A 34 -4.42 -11.56 -9.09
N SER A 35 -4.29 -10.93 -7.92
CA SER A 35 -3.36 -9.80 -7.71
C SER A 35 -2.00 -10.28 -7.23
N SER A 36 -0.94 -9.62 -7.68
CA SER A 36 0.45 -9.80 -7.22
C SER A 36 0.71 -9.01 -5.93
N LEU A 37 1.92 -9.12 -5.38
CA LEU A 37 2.43 -8.29 -4.28
C LEU A 37 1.53 -8.32 -3.03
N GLN A 38 1.01 -9.50 -2.68
CA GLN A 38 0.02 -9.67 -1.60
C GLN A 38 0.53 -9.26 -0.22
N PHE A 39 1.85 -9.27 0.01
CA PHE A 39 2.47 -8.85 1.28
C PHE A 39 2.11 -7.39 1.65
N LEU A 40 1.81 -6.54 0.67
CA LEU A 40 1.38 -5.16 0.91
C LEU A 40 0.03 -5.04 1.64
N LYS A 41 -0.73 -6.14 1.75
CA LYS A 41 -1.98 -6.21 2.51
C LYS A 41 -1.80 -6.69 3.94
N ILE A 42 -0.61 -7.15 4.28
CA ILE A 42 -0.33 -7.65 5.62
C ILE A 42 0.06 -6.47 6.49
N GLY A 43 -0.69 -6.25 7.57
CA GLY A 43 -0.39 -5.21 8.54
C GLY A 43 0.84 -5.57 9.37
N ALA A 44 1.78 -4.63 9.47
CA ALA A 44 3.00 -4.82 10.27
C ALA A 44 2.92 -4.15 11.65
N ASP A 45 1.92 -3.31 11.89
CA ASP A 45 1.77 -2.59 13.17
C ASP A 45 0.87 -3.35 14.16
N ALA A 46 1.34 -3.54 15.39
CA ALA A 46 0.64 -4.29 16.41
C ALA A 46 -0.65 -3.61 16.88
N ARG A 47 -0.68 -2.26 16.95
CA ARG A 47 -1.86 -1.49 17.32
C ARG A 47 -2.96 -1.63 16.28
N ALA A 48 -2.62 -1.48 15.01
CA ALA A 48 -3.57 -1.61 13.92
C ALA A 48 -4.10 -3.05 13.79
N THR A 49 -3.22 -4.03 13.89
CA THR A 49 -3.59 -5.46 13.85
C THR A 49 -4.48 -5.83 15.03
N GLY A 50 -4.17 -5.33 16.24
CA GLY A 50 -5.01 -5.51 17.43
C GLY A 50 -6.41 -4.89 17.30
N MET A 51 -6.57 -3.87 16.44
CA MET A 51 -7.85 -3.25 16.09
C MET A 51 -8.54 -3.91 14.89
N GLY A 52 -8.04 -5.06 14.43
CA GLY A 52 -8.59 -5.75 13.25
C GLY A 52 -8.47 -4.93 11.97
N GLU A 53 -7.40 -4.15 11.80
CA GLU A 53 -7.14 -3.25 10.66
C GLU A 53 -8.13 -2.06 10.54
N ALA A 54 -9.02 -1.83 11.52
CA ALA A 54 -9.93 -0.69 11.57
C ALA A 54 -9.18 0.58 12.03
N PHE A 55 -8.14 0.97 11.30
CA PHE A 55 -7.12 1.90 11.79
C PHE A 55 -7.01 3.21 11.02
N ILE A 56 -7.45 3.30 9.77
CA ILE A 56 -7.18 4.46 8.90
C ILE A 56 -7.73 5.80 9.43
N ALA A 57 -8.80 5.78 10.24
CA ALA A 57 -9.38 6.97 10.85
C ALA A 57 -8.82 7.29 12.25
N VAL A 58 -7.91 6.45 12.77
CA VAL A 58 -7.23 6.64 14.07
C VAL A 58 -5.71 6.61 13.94
N SER A 59 -5.20 6.64 12.71
CA SER A 59 -3.78 6.59 12.35
C SER A 59 -3.13 7.95 12.66
N ASP A 60 -2.65 8.11 13.89
CA ASP A 60 -2.10 9.34 14.47
C ASP A 60 -0.68 9.18 15.00
N ASP A 61 0.01 8.11 14.60
CA ASP A 61 1.38 7.78 14.96
C ASP A 61 2.23 7.41 13.73
N PHE A 62 3.42 6.86 13.91
CA PHE A 62 4.32 6.49 12.81
C PHE A 62 3.79 5.35 11.92
N SER A 63 2.84 4.56 12.39
CA SER A 63 2.15 3.54 11.61
C SER A 63 1.30 4.13 10.47
N ALA A 64 1.01 5.45 10.54
CA ALA A 64 0.38 6.20 9.45
C ALA A 64 1.12 6.05 8.10
N LEU A 65 2.44 5.80 8.12
CA LEU A 65 3.23 5.49 6.93
C LEU A 65 2.68 4.31 6.12
N GLN A 66 2.10 3.33 6.81
CA GLN A 66 1.54 2.13 6.18
C GLN A 66 0.03 2.24 5.92
N TYR A 67 -0.72 2.89 6.83
CA TYR A 67 -2.18 2.82 6.83
C TYR A 67 -2.87 4.04 6.23
N ASN A 68 -2.41 5.24 6.58
CA ASN A 68 -3.00 6.50 6.12
C ASN A 68 -1.97 7.64 6.17
N PRO A 69 -1.26 7.90 5.09
CA PRO A 69 -0.24 8.96 5.09
C PRO A 69 -0.76 10.35 5.45
N ALA A 70 -2.08 10.63 5.31
CA ALA A 70 -2.65 11.90 5.79
C ALA A 70 -2.63 12.03 7.31
N GLY A 71 -2.47 10.93 8.05
CA GLY A 71 -2.33 10.90 9.50
C GLY A 71 -0.97 11.37 10.01
N LEU A 72 0.07 11.39 9.17
CA LEU A 72 1.44 11.76 9.56
C LEU A 72 1.55 13.16 10.18
N VAL A 73 0.67 14.09 9.82
CA VAL A 73 0.68 15.47 10.36
C VAL A 73 -0.14 15.63 11.64
N LEU A 74 -0.81 14.58 12.11
CA LEU A 74 -1.64 14.63 13.34
C LEU A 74 -0.79 14.56 14.61
N ASN A 75 0.22 13.70 14.62
CA ASN A 75 1.30 13.73 15.59
C ASN A 75 2.43 14.62 15.03
N LYS A 76 2.98 15.51 15.85
CA LYS A 76 4.04 16.45 15.43
C LYS A 76 5.44 16.02 15.88
N ASP A 77 5.57 14.83 16.41
CA ASP A 77 6.84 14.29 16.87
C ASP A 77 7.65 13.70 15.69
N ASN A 78 8.92 14.06 15.64
CA ASN A 78 9.88 13.39 14.75
C ASN A 78 10.34 12.09 15.41
N GLY A 79 10.45 11.04 14.63
CA GLY A 79 10.89 9.77 15.19
C GLY A 79 10.99 8.63 14.20
N LEU A 80 11.36 7.49 14.73
CA LEU A 80 11.52 6.24 14.03
C LEU A 80 10.64 5.18 14.65
N SER A 81 10.13 4.29 13.84
CA SER A 81 9.41 3.08 14.29
C SER A 81 10.03 1.86 13.65
N PHE A 82 10.10 0.79 14.40
CA PHE A 82 10.51 -0.53 13.91
C PHE A 82 9.55 -1.57 14.43
N THR A 83 9.09 -2.44 13.55
CA THR A 83 8.22 -3.56 13.88
C THR A 83 8.78 -4.83 13.28
N HIS A 84 8.81 -5.89 14.07
CA HIS A 84 9.15 -7.23 13.65
C HIS A 84 7.98 -8.16 13.97
N THR A 85 7.49 -8.88 12.99
CA THR A 85 6.39 -9.83 13.13
C THR A 85 6.84 -11.20 12.63
N ALA A 86 6.87 -12.17 13.53
CA ALA A 86 6.98 -13.58 13.15
C ALA A 86 5.63 -14.01 12.57
N TRP A 87 5.65 -14.48 11.33
CA TRP A 87 4.47 -14.88 10.59
C TRP A 87 4.41 -16.41 10.48
N PHE A 88 3.38 -16.96 9.86
CA PHE A 88 3.24 -18.40 9.71
C PHE A 88 4.32 -18.95 8.74
N ALA A 89 4.58 -20.27 8.81
CA ALA A 89 5.53 -20.99 7.96
C ALA A 89 6.94 -20.38 7.96
N ASP A 90 7.44 -20.03 9.14
CA ASP A 90 8.79 -19.48 9.38
C ASP A 90 9.09 -18.22 8.53
N SER A 91 8.04 -17.53 8.09
CA SER A 91 8.16 -16.24 7.44
C SER A 91 8.15 -15.09 8.44
N ARG A 92 8.66 -13.94 8.01
CA ARG A 92 8.75 -12.75 8.86
C ARG A 92 8.47 -11.48 8.07
N ILE A 93 7.88 -10.51 8.77
CA ILE A 93 7.64 -9.17 8.24
C ILE A 93 8.40 -8.19 9.12
N GLU A 94 9.15 -7.31 8.50
CA GLU A 94 9.90 -6.25 9.15
C GLU A 94 9.48 -4.92 8.53
N HIS A 95 9.13 -3.97 9.38
CA HIS A 95 8.77 -2.62 8.94
C HIS A 95 9.61 -1.59 9.71
N LEU A 96 10.28 -0.73 8.97
CA LEU A 96 11.02 0.42 9.48
C LEU A 96 10.37 1.68 8.90
N GLY A 97 10.03 2.63 9.76
CA GLY A 97 9.48 3.91 9.38
C GLY A 97 10.18 5.07 10.05
N GLY A 98 10.31 6.18 9.35
CA GLY A 98 10.81 7.44 9.91
C GLY A 98 9.97 8.61 9.43
N VAL A 99 9.68 9.56 10.33
CA VAL A 99 8.86 10.75 10.03
C VAL A 99 9.59 11.99 10.50
N TYR A 100 9.60 12.99 9.64
CA TYR A 100 10.15 14.32 9.92
C TYR A 100 9.12 15.40 9.59
N HIS A 101 8.86 16.28 10.56
CA HIS A 101 7.92 17.39 10.45
C HIS A 101 8.67 18.70 10.16
N PHE A 102 8.10 19.52 9.29
CA PHE A 102 8.66 20.83 8.94
C PHE A 102 7.56 21.85 8.64
N GLY A 103 7.84 23.14 8.88
CA GLY A 103 6.91 24.23 8.59
C GLY A 103 5.57 24.13 9.34
N GLY A 104 5.50 23.37 10.44
CA GLY A 104 4.34 23.26 11.32
C GLY A 104 3.18 22.40 10.81
N ASN A 105 2.94 22.36 9.50
CA ASN A 105 1.78 21.69 8.89
C ASN A 105 2.16 20.63 7.85
N ASN A 106 3.44 20.31 7.71
CA ASN A 106 3.93 19.36 6.73
C ASN A 106 4.74 18.26 7.39
N ALA A 107 4.66 17.07 6.85
CA ALA A 107 5.48 15.94 7.23
C ALA A 107 5.97 15.19 5.99
N VAL A 108 7.19 14.67 6.06
CA VAL A 108 7.71 13.66 5.15
C VAL A 108 7.98 12.39 5.93
N GLY A 109 7.83 11.26 5.27
CA GLY A 109 8.11 9.99 5.85
C GLY A 109 8.79 9.05 4.88
N LEU A 110 9.69 8.23 5.40
CA LEU A 110 10.33 7.14 4.67
C LEU A 110 9.96 5.84 5.35
N SER A 111 9.59 4.84 4.57
CA SER A 111 9.25 3.52 5.07
C SER A 111 9.93 2.42 4.26
N VAL A 112 10.29 1.35 4.93
CA VAL A 112 10.80 0.12 4.33
C VAL A 112 10.04 -1.04 4.95
N THR A 113 9.39 -1.85 4.10
CA THR A 113 8.72 -3.08 4.51
C THR A 113 9.38 -4.25 3.80
N SER A 114 9.79 -5.25 4.55
CA SER A 114 10.37 -6.49 4.04
C SER A 114 9.55 -7.67 4.51
N PHE A 115 9.20 -8.55 3.58
CA PHE A 115 8.64 -9.87 3.87
C PHE A 115 9.60 -10.92 3.34
N ARG A 116 9.90 -11.97 4.10
CA ARG A 116 10.75 -13.06 3.65
C ARG A 116 10.46 -14.37 4.36
N THR A 117 10.66 -15.46 3.60
CA THR A 117 10.64 -16.82 4.13
C THR A 117 12.06 -17.27 4.47
N GLU A 118 12.17 -18.35 5.19
CA GLU A 118 13.45 -19.10 5.26
C GLU A 118 13.77 -19.78 3.94
N ASP A 119 14.98 -20.30 3.83
CA ASP A 119 15.42 -21.02 2.65
C ASP A 119 14.66 -22.34 2.51
N MET A 120 13.99 -22.52 1.40
CA MET A 120 13.22 -23.71 1.05
C MET A 120 14.03 -24.62 0.14
N LYS A 121 14.06 -25.92 0.45
CA LYS A 121 14.77 -26.90 -0.38
C LYS A 121 14.07 -27.09 -1.72
N VAL A 122 14.85 -27.08 -2.79
CA VAL A 122 14.35 -27.50 -4.10
C VAL A 122 14.24 -29.02 -4.10
N THR A 123 13.03 -29.53 -4.31
CA THR A 123 12.76 -30.98 -4.42
C THR A 123 12.27 -31.30 -5.82
N THR A 124 12.54 -32.52 -6.27
CA THR A 124 12.03 -33.05 -7.53
C THR A 124 11.40 -34.41 -7.27
N GLU A 125 10.67 -34.92 -8.27
CA GLU A 125 10.08 -36.27 -8.22
C GLU A 125 11.12 -37.37 -7.93
N PHE A 126 12.35 -37.21 -8.43
CA PHE A 126 13.44 -38.15 -8.23
C PHE A 126 14.30 -37.85 -6.99
N GLN A 127 14.18 -36.67 -6.41
CA GLN A 127 14.94 -36.23 -5.23
C GLN A 127 14.03 -35.57 -4.20
N PRO A 128 13.13 -36.35 -3.55
CA PRO A 128 12.13 -35.77 -2.61
C PRO A 128 12.75 -35.22 -1.33
N ASN A 129 13.96 -35.62 -0.99
CA ASN A 129 14.69 -35.11 0.18
C ASN A 129 15.52 -33.86 -0.08
N GLY A 130 15.49 -33.37 -1.34
CA GLY A 130 16.16 -32.15 -1.79
C GLY A 130 17.26 -32.44 -2.82
N THR A 131 17.42 -31.51 -3.76
CA THR A 131 18.45 -31.52 -4.82
C THR A 131 19.80 -30.96 -4.34
N GLY A 132 19.87 -30.42 -3.13
CA GLY A 132 21.00 -29.64 -2.61
C GLY A 132 20.88 -28.14 -2.90
N ASN A 133 19.94 -27.72 -3.74
CA ASN A 133 19.66 -26.32 -4.02
C ASN A 133 18.56 -25.79 -3.09
N TYR A 134 18.58 -24.48 -2.87
CA TYR A 134 17.60 -23.76 -2.05
C TYR A 134 17.07 -22.57 -2.83
N PHE A 135 15.84 -22.19 -2.55
CA PHE A 135 15.24 -20.96 -3.05
C PHE A 135 14.58 -20.22 -1.90
N ARG A 136 14.36 -18.91 -2.08
CA ARG A 136 13.72 -18.04 -1.10
C ARG A 136 12.66 -17.20 -1.78
N PHE A 137 11.57 -16.96 -1.06
CA PHE A 137 10.61 -15.94 -1.38
C PHE A 137 10.92 -14.68 -0.56
N SER A 138 11.00 -13.52 -1.21
CA SER A 138 11.28 -12.27 -0.53
C SER A 138 10.65 -11.08 -1.24
N ASP A 139 10.08 -10.18 -0.46
CA ASP A 139 9.47 -8.95 -0.91
C ASP A 139 10.09 -7.76 -0.22
N LEU A 140 10.16 -6.65 -0.93
CA LEU A 140 10.64 -5.37 -0.45
C LEU A 140 9.75 -4.25 -0.97
N ALA A 141 9.29 -3.38 -0.08
CA ALA A 141 8.67 -2.11 -0.44
C ALA A 141 9.39 -0.96 0.23
N VAL A 142 9.78 0.04 -0.56
CA VAL A 142 10.37 1.30 -0.06
C VAL A 142 9.42 2.42 -0.43
N GLY A 143 8.91 3.14 0.57
CA GLY A 143 7.92 4.20 0.41
C GLY A 143 8.44 5.56 0.84
N LEU A 144 8.14 6.58 0.04
CA LEU A 144 8.33 7.99 0.36
C LEU A 144 6.96 8.64 0.48
N SER A 145 6.65 9.17 1.64
CA SER A 145 5.37 9.80 1.97
C SER A 145 5.52 11.29 2.18
N TYR A 146 4.52 12.03 1.76
CA TYR A 146 4.34 13.44 2.09
C TYR A 146 2.92 13.68 2.58
N ALA A 147 2.78 14.43 3.65
CA ALA A 147 1.49 14.84 4.19
C ALA A 147 1.46 16.33 4.47
N ARG A 148 0.28 16.91 4.32
CA ARG A 148 0.03 18.32 4.64
C ARG A 148 -1.33 18.49 5.31
N GLN A 149 -1.31 19.21 6.40
CA GLN A 149 -2.51 19.73 7.05
C GLN A 149 -2.92 21.05 6.39
N PHE A 150 -4.05 21.08 5.73
CA PHE A 150 -4.58 22.28 5.05
C PHE A 150 -5.39 23.16 5.98
N THR A 151 -6.14 22.53 6.89
CA THR A 151 -6.91 23.20 7.93
C THR A 151 -6.82 22.38 9.21
N ASP A 152 -7.29 22.92 10.34
CA ASP A 152 -7.32 22.19 11.62
C ASP A 152 -8.17 20.90 11.55
N GLN A 153 -9.05 20.82 10.56
CA GLN A 153 -9.95 19.68 10.35
C GLN A 153 -9.50 18.74 9.22
N PHE A 154 -8.72 19.22 8.24
CA PHE A 154 -8.44 18.48 7.02
C PHE A 154 -6.95 18.33 6.74
N SER A 155 -6.52 17.09 6.53
CA SER A 155 -5.20 16.76 6.01
C SER A 155 -5.27 15.82 4.81
N PHE A 156 -4.23 15.88 4.00
CA PHE A 156 -4.03 15.06 2.80
C PHE A 156 -2.64 14.46 2.84
N GLY A 157 -2.51 13.23 2.35
CA GLY A 157 -1.25 12.53 2.25
C GLY A 157 -1.12 11.75 0.95
N ILE A 158 0.10 11.64 0.48
CA ILE A 158 0.48 10.87 -0.70
C ILE A 158 1.71 10.04 -0.37
N THR A 159 1.76 8.81 -0.89
CA THR A 159 2.95 7.96 -0.82
C THR A 159 3.29 7.44 -2.21
N VAL A 160 4.56 7.42 -2.55
CA VAL A 160 5.09 6.70 -3.72
C VAL A 160 5.95 5.56 -3.19
N LYS A 161 5.67 4.33 -3.66
CA LYS A 161 6.35 3.11 -3.24
C LYS A 161 7.03 2.42 -4.41
N TYR A 162 8.30 2.10 -4.26
CA TYR A 162 8.98 1.12 -5.09
C TYR A 162 8.81 -0.26 -4.45
N VAL A 163 8.38 -1.24 -5.24
CA VAL A 163 8.08 -2.59 -4.74
C VAL A 163 8.79 -3.61 -5.62
N GLU A 164 9.47 -4.54 -4.97
CA GLU A 164 10.13 -5.69 -5.59
C GLU A 164 9.67 -6.97 -4.89
N GLU A 165 9.27 -7.98 -5.66
CA GLU A 165 8.96 -9.34 -5.21
C GLU A 165 9.89 -10.30 -5.94
N THR A 166 10.53 -11.21 -5.19
CA THR A 166 11.43 -12.23 -5.71
C THR A 166 10.92 -13.62 -5.35
N MET A 167 10.67 -14.44 -6.37
CA MET A 167 10.21 -15.82 -6.25
C MET A 167 11.21 -16.75 -6.94
N GLY A 168 12.23 -17.20 -6.22
CA GLY A 168 13.32 -17.97 -6.81
C GLY A 168 14.05 -17.17 -7.90
N GLU A 169 13.93 -17.58 -9.16
CA GLU A 169 14.58 -16.93 -10.30
C GLU A 169 13.74 -15.78 -10.90
N LEU A 170 12.46 -15.71 -10.54
CA LEU A 170 11.54 -14.69 -11.05
C LEU A 170 11.54 -13.45 -10.16
N LYS A 171 11.45 -12.28 -10.80
CA LYS A 171 11.34 -10.99 -10.11
C LYS A 171 10.22 -10.15 -10.69
N MET A 172 9.45 -9.51 -9.80
CA MET A 172 8.48 -8.47 -10.17
C MET A 172 8.90 -7.14 -9.57
N ARG A 173 8.84 -6.06 -10.36
CA ARG A 173 9.18 -4.72 -9.92
C ARG A 173 8.16 -3.73 -10.41
N THR A 174 7.72 -2.84 -9.54
CA THR A 174 6.75 -1.81 -9.90
C THR A 174 6.84 -0.60 -9.00
N VAL A 175 6.23 0.50 -9.44
CA VAL A 175 6.01 1.69 -8.63
C VAL A 175 4.51 1.81 -8.38
N LEU A 176 4.15 2.00 -7.12
CA LEU A 176 2.77 2.14 -6.65
C LEU A 176 2.59 3.46 -5.93
N GLY A 177 1.36 3.95 -5.90
CA GLY A 177 0.99 5.16 -5.18
C GLY A 177 -0.11 4.90 -4.15
N ASP A 178 -0.10 5.70 -3.08
CA ASP A 178 -1.23 5.82 -2.16
C ASP A 178 -1.70 7.26 -2.13
N LEU A 179 -3.01 7.45 -2.01
CA LEU A 179 -3.66 8.74 -1.77
C LEU A 179 -4.53 8.61 -0.54
N ALA A 180 -4.44 9.57 0.36
CA ALA A 180 -5.17 9.52 1.60
C ALA A 180 -5.68 10.88 2.04
N THR A 181 -6.82 10.85 2.73
CA THR A 181 -7.40 12.02 3.38
C THR A 181 -7.76 11.68 4.82
N PHE A 182 -7.73 12.70 5.66
CA PHE A 182 -8.19 12.61 7.03
C PHE A 182 -9.00 13.87 7.35
N TYR A 183 -10.17 13.70 7.93
CA TYR A 183 -11.10 14.80 8.23
C TYR A 183 -11.67 14.67 9.65
N LYS A 184 -11.49 15.72 10.46
CA LYS A 184 -12.16 15.91 11.75
C LYS A 184 -13.47 16.65 11.51
N THR A 185 -14.61 16.04 11.80
CA THR A 185 -15.93 16.61 11.45
C THR A 185 -16.31 17.84 12.28
N GLY A 186 -15.65 18.07 13.43
CA GLY A 186 -16.03 19.09 14.39
C GLY A 186 -17.19 18.68 15.30
N LEU A 187 -17.78 17.50 15.10
CA LEU A 187 -18.82 16.94 15.97
C LEU A 187 -18.16 16.03 17.02
N GLY A 188 -17.79 16.63 18.17
CA GLY A 188 -17.05 15.90 19.20
C GLY A 188 -15.69 15.38 18.66
N THR A 189 -15.41 14.11 18.89
CA THR A 189 -14.16 13.43 18.47
C THR A 189 -14.29 12.73 17.11
N THR A 190 -15.40 12.92 16.39
CA THR A 190 -15.70 12.20 15.15
C THR A 190 -14.71 12.50 14.04
N ARG A 191 -14.16 11.46 13.46
CA ARG A 191 -13.13 11.48 12.42
C ARG A 191 -13.54 10.60 11.24
N PHE A 192 -13.18 11.03 10.05
CA PHE A 192 -13.43 10.31 8.80
C PHE A 192 -12.14 10.26 7.98
N ALA A 193 -11.88 9.14 7.34
CA ALA A 193 -10.72 8.97 6.48
C ALA A 193 -11.06 8.16 5.23
N VAL A 194 -10.40 8.50 4.12
CA VAL A 194 -10.46 7.74 2.87
C VAL A 194 -9.04 7.48 2.41
N VAL A 195 -8.76 6.25 2.03
CA VAL A 195 -7.45 5.82 1.52
C VAL A 195 -7.64 4.99 0.26
N ILE A 196 -6.89 5.34 -0.78
CA ILE A 196 -6.65 4.49 -1.94
C ILE A 196 -5.20 4.04 -1.84
N ALA A 197 -4.97 2.77 -1.57
CA ALA A 197 -3.64 2.22 -1.38
C ALA A 197 -3.23 1.29 -2.53
N ASN A 198 -1.91 1.25 -2.81
CA ASN A 198 -1.28 0.36 -3.77
C ASN A 198 -1.84 0.50 -5.19
N PHE A 199 -2.16 1.72 -5.59
CA PHE A 199 -2.59 2.02 -6.96
C PHE A 199 -1.38 2.07 -7.91
N GLY A 200 -1.46 1.36 -9.06
CA GLY A 200 -0.39 1.37 -10.04
C GLY A 200 -0.67 0.50 -11.25
N ALA A 201 0.33 0.40 -12.13
CA ALA A 201 0.25 -0.42 -13.33
C ALA A 201 0.30 -1.91 -13.01
N GLN A 202 -0.24 -2.72 -13.92
CA GLN A 202 -0.07 -4.17 -13.87
C GLN A 202 1.41 -4.54 -14.02
N VAL A 203 1.84 -5.56 -13.31
CA VAL A 203 3.21 -6.08 -13.31
C VAL A 203 3.23 -7.53 -13.78
N SER A 204 4.28 -7.91 -14.49
CA SER A 204 4.55 -9.31 -14.86
C SER A 204 5.88 -9.75 -14.27
N PRO A 205 6.03 -11.04 -13.93
CA PRO A 205 7.31 -11.61 -13.59
C PRO A 205 8.32 -11.41 -14.73
N SER A 206 9.56 -11.19 -14.38
CA SER A 206 10.72 -11.15 -15.27
C SER A 206 11.72 -12.23 -14.86
N GLY A 207 12.38 -12.85 -15.82
CA GLY A 207 13.26 -13.99 -15.62
C GLY A 207 12.90 -15.14 -16.53
N SER A 208 13.44 -16.31 -16.27
CA SER A 208 13.13 -17.53 -17.02
C SER A 208 12.96 -18.70 -16.07
N VAL A 209 12.06 -19.61 -16.42
CA VAL A 209 11.84 -20.84 -15.65
C VAL A 209 11.93 -22.02 -16.61
N ASP A 210 12.74 -23.01 -16.25
CA ASP A 210 12.82 -24.25 -17.00
C ASP A 210 11.60 -25.13 -16.68
N LEU A 211 10.89 -25.50 -17.74
CA LEU A 211 9.73 -26.36 -17.68
C LEU A 211 10.12 -27.83 -17.86
N ILE A 212 9.27 -28.72 -17.35
CA ILE A 212 9.40 -30.16 -17.60
C ILE A 212 9.36 -30.39 -19.12
N GLY A 213 10.36 -31.13 -19.64
CA GLY A 213 10.50 -31.40 -21.08
C GLY A 213 11.47 -30.47 -21.80
N GLY A 214 12.32 -29.71 -21.08
CA GLY A 214 13.44 -28.96 -21.64
C GLY A 214 13.05 -27.67 -22.35
N ARG A 215 11.83 -27.14 -22.09
CA ARG A 215 11.37 -25.83 -22.57
C ARG A 215 11.60 -24.79 -21.50
N THR A 216 11.97 -23.58 -21.89
CA THR A 216 12.10 -22.42 -20.99
C THR A 216 10.93 -21.46 -21.22
N ALA A 217 10.25 -21.06 -20.15
CA ALA A 217 9.25 -20.00 -20.17
C ALA A 217 9.88 -18.68 -19.75
N SER A 218 9.71 -17.62 -20.55
CA SER A 218 10.21 -16.28 -20.29
C SER A 218 9.12 -15.20 -20.46
N GLU A 219 7.93 -15.57 -20.95
CA GLU A 219 6.79 -14.70 -21.05
C GLU A 219 5.73 -15.07 -20.03
N PHE A 220 5.31 -14.09 -19.22
CA PHE A 220 4.37 -14.28 -18.14
C PHE A 220 3.20 -13.33 -18.24
N GLN A 221 2.06 -13.77 -17.71
CA GLN A 221 0.87 -12.95 -17.63
C GLN A 221 1.10 -11.75 -16.70
N LYS A 222 0.44 -10.62 -17.01
CA LYS A 222 0.43 -9.43 -16.16
C LYS A 222 -0.64 -9.57 -15.07
N PHE A 223 -0.27 -9.17 -13.86
CA PHE A 223 -1.14 -9.18 -12.68
C PHE A 223 -1.36 -7.76 -12.17
N PRO A 224 -2.58 -7.39 -11.75
CA PRO A 224 -2.82 -6.12 -11.11
C PRO A 224 -2.19 -6.08 -9.70
N PRO A 225 -1.72 -4.91 -9.23
CA PRO A 225 -1.35 -4.73 -7.84
C PRO A 225 -2.57 -4.86 -6.93
N PRO A 226 -2.37 -5.08 -5.60
CA PRO A 226 -3.46 -5.25 -4.64
C PRO A 226 -4.05 -3.88 -4.23
N THR A 227 -4.64 -3.16 -5.19
CA THR A 227 -5.26 -1.87 -4.94
C THR A 227 -6.41 -1.99 -3.95
N LEU A 228 -6.36 -1.20 -2.88
CA LEU A 228 -7.37 -1.17 -1.82
C LEU A 228 -8.01 0.21 -1.75
N PHE A 229 -9.33 0.24 -1.70
CA PHE A 229 -10.11 1.41 -1.34
C PHE A 229 -10.68 1.21 0.06
N LYS A 230 -10.28 2.06 0.99
CA LYS A 230 -10.67 1.98 2.40
C LYS A 230 -11.40 3.27 2.81
N ILE A 231 -12.51 3.13 3.53
CA ILE A 231 -13.22 4.21 4.19
C ILE A 231 -13.21 3.89 5.68
N GLY A 232 -12.83 4.85 6.50
CA GLY A 232 -12.81 4.73 7.96
C GLY A 232 -13.61 5.82 8.63
N PHE A 233 -14.27 5.44 9.71
CA PHE A 233 -14.97 6.33 10.61
C PHE A 233 -14.58 5.97 12.04
N ALA A 234 -14.29 6.98 12.86
CA ALA A 234 -13.93 6.80 14.26
C ALA A 234 -14.56 7.89 15.12
N PHE A 235 -14.97 7.53 16.33
CA PHE A 235 -15.43 8.44 17.35
C PHE A 235 -15.10 7.88 18.74
N GLU A 236 -14.95 8.76 19.71
CA GLU A 236 -14.74 8.41 21.10
C GLU A 236 -16.03 8.71 21.87
N PRO A 237 -16.74 7.67 22.37
CA PRO A 237 -18.06 7.86 22.99
C PRO A 237 -17.99 8.54 24.37
N TRP A 238 -16.83 8.47 25.03
CA TRP A 238 -16.58 9.11 26.33
C TRP A 238 -15.34 9.98 26.23
N MET A 239 -15.49 11.28 26.37
CA MET A 239 -14.38 12.18 26.62
C MET A 239 -14.06 12.13 28.12
N ASN A 240 -12.91 11.56 28.50
CA ASN A 240 -12.38 11.80 29.84
C ASN A 240 -12.00 13.28 29.91
N GLN A 241 -12.75 14.04 30.71
CA GLN A 241 -12.46 15.43 31.04
C GLN A 241 -11.23 15.49 31.94
#